data_fef83d405e4fb5fc21e70cce71c39a08
#
_entry.id   fef83d405e4fb5fc21e70cce71c39a08
#
_cell.length_a   1.000
_cell.length_b   1.000
_cell.length_c   1.000
_cell.angle_alpha   90.00
_cell.angle_beta   90.00
_cell.angle_gamma   90.00
#
_symmetry.space_group_name_H-M   'P 1'
#
loop_
_entity.id
_entity.type
_entity.pdbx_description
1 polymer ?
#
loop_
_entity_poly.entity_id
_entity_poly.type
_entity_poly.pdbx_seq_one_letter_code
_entity_poly.pdbx_strand_id
1 'polypeptide(L)'
;MKIPGGIFLTTGRQSGDKSGHRSPQGRTRKNVTGVSGPAPVLTTGESGEPAIKKGQPKTLVIPKPPPDEPVHTGKAGRPFWSGSITIGLVNVPVRLHTMVRDRSFSFRLLHRQDGQPLRYDRVCTKDGRVFPWADTVKGYEVRKGEYVVFEPEELKAVMPESDRKIRIEKFVYYLSLDPTYFETPYILLPDRSEEAYSLLVTVLQDLGRAAVGTITLRTKEYPVVVHVYQGGLVLTTLRHADEVTLPRAFEQLNSLPAPKESELALAKRIITELSGDFSLTDYPDRYQEAVMGLIEKKLAGEKIVREEPHPEEAKELMQALQETIATLAGK
;
A
#
# COMPACT_ATOMS: atom_id res chain seq x y z
N MET A 1 -4.62 -28.00 -41.50
CA MET A 1 -5.97 -28.40 -41.06
C MET A 1 -6.44 -27.36 -40.05
N LYS A 2 -7.34 -26.47 -40.46
CA LYS A 2 -7.84 -25.34 -39.68
C LYS A 2 -8.92 -25.86 -38.76
N ILE A 3 -8.83 -25.52 -37.46
CA ILE A 3 -9.93 -25.71 -36.53
C ILE A 3 -10.34 -24.31 -36.04
N PRO A 4 -11.59 -23.88 -36.22
CA PRO A 4 -12.06 -22.56 -35.79
C PRO A 4 -12.45 -22.58 -34.31
N GLY A 5 -12.17 -21.46 -33.62
CA GLY A 5 -12.58 -21.24 -32.26
C GLY A 5 -14.08 -21.24 -32.06
N GLY A 6 -14.59 -22.15 -31.24
CA GLY A 6 -15.99 -22.28 -30.89
C GLY A 6 -16.23 -21.67 -29.50
N ILE A 7 -17.03 -20.61 -29.48
CA ILE A 7 -17.66 -20.08 -28.27
C ILE A 7 -18.79 -21.01 -27.90
N PHE A 8 -18.72 -21.74 -26.80
CA PHE A 8 -19.82 -22.50 -26.27
C PHE A 8 -20.68 -21.62 -25.35
N LEU A 9 -21.79 -21.12 -25.92
CA LEU A 9 -22.91 -20.57 -25.15
C LEU A 9 -23.91 -21.69 -24.88
N THR A 10 -24.04 -22.15 -23.65
CA THR A 10 -25.15 -23.00 -23.23
C THR A 10 -26.32 -22.13 -22.81
N THR A 11 -27.32 -22.04 -23.68
CA THR A 11 -28.60 -21.39 -23.43
C THR A 11 -29.53 -22.33 -22.67
N GLY A 12 -29.82 -21.99 -21.42
CA GLY A 12 -30.96 -22.54 -20.70
C GLY A 12 -32.23 -21.72 -21.00
N ARG A 13 -33.17 -22.34 -21.66
CA ARG A 13 -34.49 -21.83 -22.09
C ARG A 13 -35.46 -21.86 -20.92
N GLN A 14 -36.07 -20.73 -20.56
CA GLN A 14 -37.42 -20.71 -19.99
C GLN A 14 -38.20 -19.48 -20.45
N SER A 15 -39.42 -19.75 -20.80
CA SER A 15 -40.45 -19.03 -21.50
C SER A 15 -41.33 -18.12 -20.62
N GLY A 16 -41.84 -17.04 -21.27
CA GLY A 16 -43.11 -16.38 -20.94
C GLY A 16 -42.96 -15.19 -19.97
N ASP A 17 -43.54 -14.05 -20.14
CA ASP A 17 -44.78 -13.66 -20.77
C ASP A 17 -44.81 -12.14 -21.03
N LYS A 18 -45.77 -11.69 -21.84
CA LYS A 18 -46.01 -10.39 -22.44
C LYS A 18 -46.54 -9.34 -21.47
N SER A 19 -46.26 -8.08 -21.84
CA SER A 19 -47.12 -6.86 -21.86
C SER A 19 -46.32 -5.67 -21.31
N GLY A 20 -46.18 -4.50 -21.91
CA GLY A 20 -47.05 -3.71 -22.70
C GLY A 20 -46.67 -2.25 -22.51
N HIS A 21 -46.35 -1.54 -23.58
CA HIS A 21 -46.63 -0.13 -23.86
C HIS A 21 -46.34 0.97 -22.83
N ARG A 22 -45.47 1.90 -23.11
CA ARG A 22 -45.74 3.33 -23.48
C ARG A 22 -44.53 4.23 -23.28
N SER A 23 -44.07 4.80 -24.37
CA SER A 23 -43.36 6.10 -24.36
C SER A 23 -44.31 7.23 -24.05
N PRO A 24 -43.83 8.36 -23.53
CA PRO A 24 -44.14 9.63 -24.15
C PRO A 24 -42.90 10.56 -24.30
N GLN A 25 -42.76 11.02 -25.48
CA GLN A 25 -42.51 12.34 -26.05
C GLN A 25 -42.17 13.49 -25.08
N GLY A 26 -41.06 14.12 -25.39
CA GLY A 26 -40.79 15.51 -25.62
C GLY A 26 -41.31 16.59 -24.67
N ARG A 27 -40.35 17.41 -24.13
CA ARG A 27 -40.61 18.82 -23.82
C ARG A 27 -39.36 19.71 -23.97
N THR A 28 -39.35 20.44 -25.03
CA THR A 28 -39.03 21.86 -25.27
C THR A 28 -38.10 22.61 -24.29
N ARG A 29 -37.05 23.15 -24.91
CA ARG A 29 -36.22 24.27 -24.48
C ARG A 29 -37.06 25.48 -24.07
N LYS A 30 -36.72 26.15 -22.96
CA LYS A 30 -37.01 27.58 -22.75
C LYS A 30 -35.69 28.30 -22.47
N ASN A 31 -35.37 29.20 -23.40
CA ASN A 31 -34.45 30.31 -23.23
C ASN A 31 -34.98 31.24 -22.14
N VAL A 32 -34.10 31.69 -21.25
CA VAL A 32 -34.32 32.89 -20.45
C VAL A 32 -33.15 33.83 -20.67
N THR A 33 -33.49 34.93 -21.26
CA THR A 33 -32.69 36.11 -21.59
C THR A 33 -32.22 36.87 -20.35
N GLY A 34 -31.05 37.39 -20.44
CA GLY A 34 -30.28 38.42 -19.84
C GLY A 34 -30.86 39.34 -18.75
N VAL A 35 -30.01 39.61 -17.76
CA VAL A 35 -29.99 40.89 -17.04
C VAL A 35 -28.51 41.28 -16.88
N SER A 36 -28.17 42.37 -17.58
CA SER A 36 -26.92 43.11 -17.43
C SER A 36 -27.01 44.03 -16.23
N GLY A 37 -26.11 43.85 -15.26
CA GLY A 37 -25.84 44.81 -14.20
C GLY A 37 -24.44 45.40 -14.37
N PRO A 38 -24.20 46.69 -14.04
CA PRO A 38 -22.99 47.40 -14.40
C PRO A 38 -21.78 47.02 -13.56
N ALA A 39 -20.60 47.01 -14.19
CA ALA A 39 -19.29 46.82 -13.60
C ALA A 39 -18.96 47.94 -12.59
N PRO A 40 -18.28 47.65 -11.47
CA PRO A 40 -17.74 48.69 -10.61
C PRO A 40 -16.48 49.30 -11.23
N VAL A 41 -16.47 50.63 -11.21
CA VAL A 41 -15.38 51.51 -11.62
C VAL A 41 -14.16 51.27 -10.74
N LEU A 42 -13.02 50.94 -11.34
CA LEU A 42 -11.72 50.95 -10.70
C LEU A 42 -11.23 52.38 -10.50
N THR A 43 -11.20 52.84 -9.26
CA THR A 43 -10.44 54.04 -8.89
C THR A 43 -8.97 53.62 -8.69
N THR A 44 -8.10 54.23 -9.46
CA THR A 44 -6.64 54.21 -9.32
C THR A 44 -6.25 54.91 -8.02
N GLY A 45 -5.65 54.15 -7.10
CA GLY A 45 -4.99 54.63 -5.87
C GLY A 45 -3.63 53.97 -5.74
N GLU A 46 -2.63 54.77 -5.84
CA GLU A 46 -1.21 54.70 -5.49
C GLU A 46 -0.57 53.43 -4.99
N SER A 47 0.45 53.03 -5.69
CA SER A 47 1.72 52.36 -5.35
C SER A 47 1.96 52.03 -3.85
N GLY A 48 1.87 50.76 -3.52
CA GLY A 48 2.43 50.15 -2.33
C GLY A 48 2.69 48.67 -2.62
N GLU A 49 3.85 48.33 -3.21
CA GLU A 49 4.30 46.95 -3.34
C GLU A 49 4.46 46.35 -1.93
N PRO A 50 3.77 45.22 -1.59
CA PRO A 50 4.16 44.46 -0.41
C PRO A 50 5.48 43.75 -0.71
N ALA A 51 6.51 44.20 -0.04
CA ALA A 51 7.82 43.52 -0.04
C ALA A 51 7.62 42.05 0.37
N ILE A 52 7.69 41.15 -0.62
CA ILE A 52 7.79 39.72 -0.41
C ILE A 52 9.11 39.47 0.31
N LYS A 53 9.07 39.32 1.63
CA LYS A 53 10.19 38.77 2.41
C LYS A 53 10.50 37.40 1.81
N LYS A 54 11.61 37.29 1.10
CA LYS A 54 12.21 36.02 0.69
C LYS A 54 12.51 35.23 1.95
N GLY A 55 11.55 34.40 2.38
CA GLY A 55 11.80 33.37 3.38
C GLY A 55 12.83 32.41 2.76
N GLN A 56 13.98 32.32 3.40
CA GLN A 56 14.95 31.28 3.07
C GLN A 56 14.24 29.94 3.08
N PRO A 57 14.49 29.04 2.09
CA PRO A 57 13.93 27.70 2.13
C PRO A 57 14.43 27.05 3.43
N LYS A 58 13.50 26.72 4.32
CA LYS A 58 13.81 25.88 5.49
C LYS A 58 14.32 24.57 4.93
N THR A 59 15.62 24.34 5.03
CA THR A 59 16.23 23.05 4.75
C THR A 59 15.51 22.03 5.61
N LEU A 60 14.72 21.16 5.01
CA LEU A 60 14.07 20.07 5.70
C LEU A 60 15.17 19.10 6.10
N VAL A 61 15.58 19.18 7.37
CA VAL A 61 16.49 18.20 7.95
C VAL A 61 15.69 16.91 8.09
N ILE A 62 15.96 15.92 7.21
CA ILE A 62 15.49 14.55 7.43
C ILE A 62 16.11 14.13 8.76
N PRO A 63 15.31 13.70 9.75
CA PRO A 63 15.84 13.28 11.04
C PRO A 63 16.89 12.20 10.82
N LYS A 64 18.09 12.40 11.36
CA LYS A 64 19.10 11.36 11.39
C LYS A 64 18.54 10.23 12.26
N PRO A 65 18.58 8.95 11.82
CA PRO A 65 18.12 7.86 12.65
C PRO A 65 18.83 7.89 14.00
N PRO A 66 18.16 7.51 15.10
CA PRO A 66 18.79 7.41 16.39
C PRO A 66 20.00 6.47 16.33
N PRO A 67 21.10 6.78 17.04
CA PRO A 67 22.38 6.07 16.92
C PRO A 67 22.35 4.59 17.35
N ASP A 68 21.29 4.11 17.98
CA ASP A 68 21.19 2.80 18.63
C ASP A 68 20.23 1.80 17.97
N GLU A 69 19.69 2.09 16.77
CA GLU A 69 18.96 1.07 16.04
C GLU A 69 19.91 -0.04 15.59
N PRO A 70 19.61 -1.33 15.86
CA PRO A 70 20.45 -2.42 15.42
C PRO A 70 20.48 -2.45 13.88
N VAL A 71 21.52 -1.87 13.32
CA VAL A 71 21.79 -1.97 11.89
C VAL A 71 22.14 -3.43 11.63
N HIS A 72 21.19 -4.17 11.06
CA HIS A 72 21.49 -5.50 10.55
C HIS A 72 22.48 -5.36 9.38
N THR A 73 23.77 -5.36 9.67
CA THR A 73 24.86 -5.42 8.68
C THR A 73 24.93 -6.80 8.01
N GLY A 74 23.77 -7.32 7.61
CA GLY A 74 23.71 -8.53 6.80
C GLY A 74 24.28 -8.23 5.42
N LYS A 75 25.15 -9.11 4.91
CA LYS A 75 25.58 -9.08 3.50
C LYS A 75 24.31 -8.94 2.65
N ALA A 76 24.27 -7.95 1.77
CA ALA A 76 23.16 -7.79 0.83
C ALA A 76 22.91 -9.13 0.15
N GLY A 77 21.70 -9.66 0.28
CA GLY A 77 21.32 -10.91 -0.38
C GLY A 77 21.52 -10.79 -1.89
N ARG A 78 21.42 -11.90 -2.64
CA ARG A 78 21.47 -11.83 -4.10
C ARG A 78 20.40 -10.84 -4.60
N PRO A 79 20.74 -9.98 -5.59
CA PRO A 79 19.73 -9.14 -6.22
C PRO A 79 18.66 -10.03 -6.87
N PHE A 80 17.39 -9.72 -6.67
CA PHE A 80 16.32 -10.45 -7.33
C PHE A 80 15.96 -9.85 -8.70
N TRP A 81 16.46 -8.62 -8.99
CA TRP A 81 16.28 -7.93 -10.24
C TRP A 81 17.51 -7.05 -10.54
N SER A 82 17.86 -6.94 -11.81
CA SER A 82 18.92 -6.05 -12.32
C SER A 82 18.44 -5.36 -13.59
N GLY A 83 18.74 -4.07 -13.70
CA GLY A 83 18.32 -3.25 -14.81
C GLY A 83 18.86 -1.85 -14.70
N SER A 84 18.14 -0.83 -15.16
CA SER A 84 18.59 0.57 -15.10
C SER A 84 17.44 1.53 -14.70
N ILE A 85 17.80 2.59 -13.98
CA ILE A 85 16.96 3.78 -13.85
C ILE A 85 17.11 4.57 -15.14
N THR A 86 16.00 4.86 -15.83
CA THR A 86 15.98 5.58 -17.10
C THR A 86 15.27 6.92 -16.93
N ILE A 87 16.00 8.01 -17.21
CA ILE A 87 15.51 9.38 -17.13
C ILE A 87 15.76 10.03 -18.51
N GLY A 88 14.78 10.02 -19.38
CA GLY A 88 14.97 10.41 -20.78
C GLY A 88 16.04 9.53 -21.46
N LEU A 89 17.18 10.12 -21.84
CA LEU A 89 18.31 9.40 -22.45
C LEU A 89 19.34 8.90 -21.44
N VAL A 90 19.22 9.30 -20.18
CA VAL A 90 20.15 8.88 -19.12
C VAL A 90 19.75 7.53 -18.59
N ASN A 91 20.72 6.60 -18.51
CA ASN A 91 20.55 5.27 -17.94
C ASN A 91 21.55 5.07 -16.81
N VAL A 92 21.06 4.73 -15.62
CA VAL A 92 21.87 4.41 -14.44
C VAL A 92 21.68 2.94 -14.10
N PRO A 93 22.63 2.05 -14.41
CA PRO A 93 22.55 0.63 -14.08
C PRO A 93 22.46 0.39 -12.57
N VAL A 94 21.47 -0.42 -12.15
CA VAL A 94 21.21 -0.70 -10.73
C VAL A 94 20.75 -2.14 -10.50
N ARG A 95 20.90 -2.57 -9.25
CA ARG A 95 20.38 -3.86 -8.75
C ARG A 95 19.38 -3.61 -7.65
N LEU A 96 18.27 -4.35 -7.69
CA LEU A 96 17.23 -4.34 -6.65
C LEU A 96 17.49 -5.43 -5.63
N HIS A 97 17.49 -5.03 -4.36
CA HIS A 97 17.59 -5.92 -3.22
C HIS A 97 16.39 -5.75 -2.30
N THR A 98 15.95 -6.83 -1.68
CA THR A 98 14.85 -6.79 -0.70
C THR A 98 15.31 -5.99 0.52
N MET A 99 14.54 -4.98 0.91
CA MET A 99 14.78 -4.17 2.11
C MET A 99 14.09 -4.74 3.33
N VAL A 100 12.88 -5.30 3.17
CA VAL A 100 12.08 -5.88 4.24
C VAL A 100 12.12 -7.40 4.15
N ARG A 101 12.32 -8.07 5.29
CA ARG A 101 12.24 -9.53 5.40
C ARG A 101 11.05 -9.90 6.27
N ASP A 102 10.23 -10.80 5.77
CA ASP A 102 9.22 -11.45 6.59
C ASP A 102 9.92 -12.38 7.60
N ARG A 103 9.62 -12.20 8.88
CA ARG A 103 10.13 -13.00 10.00
C ARG A 103 9.06 -13.89 10.63
N SER A 104 7.88 -13.97 9.99
CA SER A 104 6.78 -14.79 10.49
C SER A 104 7.18 -16.27 10.59
N PHE A 105 6.65 -16.95 11.62
CA PHE A 105 6.85 -18.38 11.76
C PHE A 105 6.10 -19.15 10.67
N SER A 106 6.82 -20.03 9.98
CA SER A 106 6.21 -20.94 9.01
C SER A 106 5.98 -22.31 9.66
N PHE A 107 4.73 -22.59 9.98
CA PHE A 107 4.32 -23.91 10.49
C PHE A 107 3.92 -24.83 9.34
N ARG A 108 4.40 -26.08 9.38
CA ARG A 108 3.94 -27.12 8.46
C ARG A 108 2.82 -27.92 9.12
N LEU A 109 1.79 -28.26 8.34
CA LEU A 109 0.77 -29.20 8.82
C LEU A 109 1.35 -30.61 8.82
N LEU A 110 1.21 -31.25 9.97
CA LEU A 110 1.67 -32.61 10.19
C LEU A 110 0.48 -33.54 10.47
N HIS A 111 0.59 -34.78 10.04
CA HIS A 111 -0.39 -35.81 10.40
C HIS A 111 -0.33 -36.08 11.91
N ARG A 112 -1.47 -36.10 12.57
CA ARG A 112 -1.53 -36.13 14.05
C ARG A 112 -0.96 -37.42 14.67
N GLN A 113 -1.07 -38.56 13.98
CA GLN A 113 -0.71 -39.85 14.53
C GLN A 113 0.78 -40.12 14.40
N ASP A 114 1.41 -39.77 13.30
CA ASP A 114 2.79 -40.11 12.96
C ASP A 114 3.75 -38.93 12.79
N GLY A 115 3.23 -37.69 12.88
CA GLY A 115 4.00 -36.45 12.74
C GLY A 115 4.55 -36.20 11.34
N GLN A 116 4.11 -36.93 10.32
CA GLN A 116 4.62 -36.75 8.97
C GLN A 116 4.04 -35.50 8.29
N PRO A 117 4.84 -34.75 7.48
CA PRO A 117 4.37 -33.60 6.76
C PRO A 117 3.29 -33.96 5.74
N LEU A 118 2.20 -33.17 5.70
CA LEU A 118 1.13 -33.35 4.74
C LEU A 118 1.51 -32.71 3.40
N ARG A 119 1.09 -33.36 2.30
CA ARG A 119 1.13 -32.84 0.94
C ARG A 119 -0.27 -32.40 0.51
N TYR A 120 -0.33 -31.34 -0.27
CA TYR A 120 -1.58 -30.85 -0.86
C TYR A 120 -1.73 -31.36 -2.29
N ASP A 121 -2.83 -32.04 -2.56
CA ASP A 121 -3.22 -32.45 -3.89
C ASP A 121 -4.36 -31.59 -4.41
N ARG A 122 -4.43 -31.40 -5.75
CA ARG A 122 -5.51 -30.66 -6.39
C ARG A 122 -6.63 -31.61 -6.69
N VAL A 123 -7.78 -31.34 -6.08
CA VAL A 123 -8.95 -32.21 -6.20
C VAL A 123 -10.05 -31.46 -6.95
N CYS A 124 -10.63 -32.09 -7.95
CA CYS A 124 -11.81 -31.56 -8.63
C CYS A 124 -13.02 -31.58 -7.69
N THR A 125 -13.70 -30.44 -7.58
CA THR A 125 -14.87 -30.30 -6.71
C THR A 125 -16.09 -31.09 -7.18
N LYS A 126 -16.13 -31.47 -8.46
CA LYS A 126 -17.25 -32.21 -9.07
C LYS A 126 -17.19 -33.70 -8.81
N ASP A 127 -16.03 -34.32 -8.95
CA ASP A 127 -15.88 -35.78 -8.95
C ASP A 127 -14.82 -36.32 -7.96
N GLY A 128 -14.17 -35.43 -7.21
CA GLY A 128 -13.18 -35.82 -6.20
C GLY A 128 -11.86 -36.35 -6.76
N ARG A 129 -11.62 -36.29 -8.08
CA ARG A 129 -10.36 -36.77 -8.68
C ARG A 129 -9.21 -35.82 -8.43
N VAL A 130 -8.03 -36.38 -8.28
CA VAL A 130 -6.77 -35.66 -8.16
C VAL A 130 -6.18 -35.39 -9.54
N PHE A 131 -5.76 -34.14 -9.80
CA PHE A 131 -5.18 -33.72 -11.07
C PHE A 131 -3.76 -33.19 -10.90
N PRO A 132 -2.82 -33.53 -11.80
CA PRO A 132 -1.52 -32.91 -11.88
C PRO A 132 -1.63 -31.46 -12.35
N TRP A 133 -0.61 -30.63 -12.06
CA TRP A 133 -0.61 -29.23 -12.45
C TRP A 133 -0.76 -29.02 -13.96
N ALA A 134 -0.17 -29.92 -14.76
CA ALA A 134 -0.19 -29.84 -16.20
C ALA A 134 -1.61 -29.89 -16.82
N ASP A 135 -2.55 -30.53 -16.13
CA ASP A 135 -3.93 -30.70 -16.57
C ASP A 135 -4.85 -29.58 -16.06
N THR A 136 -4.28 -28.50 -15.50
CA THR A 136 -5.07 -27.37 -15.02
C THR A 136 -4.94 -26.17 -15.93
N VAL A 137 -6.05 -25.46 -16.15
CA VAL A 137 -6.11 -24.17 -16.86
C VAL A 137 -6.52 -23.05 -15.91
N LYS A 138 -6.29 -21.81 -16.29
CA LYS A 138 -6.73 -20.65 -15.52
C LYS A 138 -8.12 -20.23 -15.95
N GLY A 139 -9.02 -20.10 -15.00
CA GLY A 139 -10.37 -19.58 -15.22
C GLY A 139 -10.59 -18.28 -14.47
N TYR A 140 -11.22 -17.28 -15.10
CA TYR A 140 -11.71 -16.06 -14.47
C TYR A 140 -13.22 -16.16 -14.32
N GLU A 141 -13.72 -16.07 -13.07
CA GLU A 141 -15.16 -16.15 -12.79
C GLU A 141 -15.82 -14.81 -13.11
N VAL A 142 -16.65 -14.78 -14.15
CA VAL A 142 -17.40 -13.60 -14.59
C VAL A 142 -18.71 -13.48 -13.81
N ARG A 143 -19.36 -14.62 -13.57
CA ARG A 143 -20.53 -14.77 -12.72
C ARG A 143 -20.41 -16.05 -11.92
N LYS A 144 -21.14 -16.17 -10.85
CA LYS A 144 -21.12 -17.35 -9.98
C LYS A 144 -21.29 -18.64 -10.79
N GLY A 145 -20.22 -19.43 -10.87
CA GLY A 145 -20.17 -20.70 -11.60
C GLY A 145 -19.92 -20.59 -13.11
N GLU A 146 -19.73 -19.39 -13.67
CA GLU A 146 -19.43 -19.16 -15.10
C GLU A 146 -18.00 -18.65 -15.25
N TYR A 147 -17.13 -19.42 -15.90
CA TYR A 147 -15.71 -19.15 -16.04
C TYR A 147 -15.31 -18.90 -17.47
N VAL A 148 -14.50 -17.87 -17.70
CA VAL A 148 -13.74 -17.70 -18.94
C VAL A 148 -12.39 -18.37 -18.75
N VAL A 149 -12.08 -19.33 -19.60
CA VAL A 149 -10.84 -20.11 -19.53
C VAL A 149 -9.75 -19.43 -20.37
N PHE A 150 -8.55 -19.38 -19.84
CA PHE A 150 -7.38 -18.81 -20.50
C PHE A 150 -6.29 -19.85 -20.63
N GLU A 151 -5.78 -19.98 -21.84
CA GLU A 151 -4.57 -20.74 -22.09
C GLU A 151 -3.32 -19.94 -21.65
N PRO A 152 -2.23 -20.61 -21.23
CA PRO A 152 -1.01 -19.92 -20.80
C PRO A 152 -0.43 -18.96 -21.84
N GLU A 153 -0.58 -19.26 -23.11
CA GLU A 153 -0.10 -18.47 -24.25
C GLU A 153 -0.88 -17.16 -24.41
N GLU A 154 -2.19 -17.18 -24.22
CA GLU A 154 -3.06 -15.99 -24.25
C GLU A 154 -2.67 -15.00 -23.16
N LEU A 155 -2.44 -15.49 -21.94
CA LEU A 155 -2.00 -14.64 -20.84
C LEU A 155 -0.59 -14.10 -21.05
N LYS A 156 0.31 -14.86 -21.68
CA LYS A 156 1.65 -14.37 -22.02
C LYS A 156 1.60 -13.25 -23.07
N ALA A 157 0.66 -13.31 -24.02
CA ALA A 157 0.54 -12.30 -25.07
C ALA A 157 0.15 -10.91 -24.55
N VAL A 158 -0.52 -10.84 -23.41
CA VAL A 158 -0.94 -9.57 -22.76
C VAL A 158 -0.02 -9.14 -21.61
N MET A 159 1.02 -9.94 -21.29
CA MET A 159 1.98 -9.56 -20.27
C MET A 159 2.83 -8.38 -20.74
N PRO A 160 3.07 -7.37 -19.87
CA PRO A 160 3.99 -6.30 -20.20
C PRO A 160 5.39 -6.87 -20.42
N GLU A 161 6.05 -6.44 -21.49
CA GLU A 161 7.44 -6.80 -21.72
C GLU A 161 8.33 -6.21 -20.62
N SER A 162 9.10 -7.07 -19.97
CA SER A 162 10.09 -6.62 -19.00
C SER A 162 11.36 -6.17 -19.72
N ASP A 163 11.47 -4.88 -19.98
CA ASP A 163 12.67 -4.27 -20.57
C ASP A 163 13.79 -3.99 -19.53
N ARG A 164 13.59 -4.43 -18.30
CA ARG A 164 14.51 -4.22 -17.17
C ARG A 164 14.85 -2.75 -16.94
N LYS A 165 13.86 -1.87 -17.05
CA LYS A 165 13.98 -0.44 -16.82
C LYS A 165 13.04 0.01 -15.72
N ILE A 166 13.55 0.92 -14.89
CA ILE A 166 12.76 1.78 -14.02
C ILE A 166 12.58 3.08 -14.79
N ARG A 167 11.43 3.28 -15.40
CA ARG A 167 11.16 4.45 -16.23
C ARG A 167 10.69 5.58 -15.34
N ILE A 168 11.54 6.61 -15.19
CA ILE A 168 11.16 7.81 -14.46
C ILE A 168 10.43 8.77 -15.37
N GLU A 169 9.23 9.17 -14.97
CA GLU A 169 8.36 10.07 -15.72
C GLU A 169 8.40 11.50 -15.19
N LYS A 170 8.52 11.65 -13.86
CA LYS A 170 8.52 12.98 -13.21
C LYS A 170 9.21 12.95 -11.86
N PHE A 171 9.53 14.17 -11.37
CA PHE A 171 10.05 14.39 -10.03
C PHE A 171 9.05 15.22 -9.22
N VAL A 172 8.78 14.79 -8.00
CA VAL A 172 7.85 15.45 -7.07
C VAL A 172 8.53 15.75 -5.74
N TYR A 173 7.98 16.62 -4.92
CA TYR A 173 8.45 16.74 -3.54
C TYR A 173 8.13 15.47 -2.79
N TYR A 174 9.12 14.90 -2.09
CA TYR A 174 8.92 13.64 -1.36
C TYR A 174 7.76 13.74 -0.36
N LEU A 175 7.64 14.85 0.37
CA LEU A 175 6.57 15.07 1.35
C LEU A 175 5.17 15.28 0.74
N SER A 176 5.08 15.45 -0.58
CA SER A 176 3.76 15.51 -1.25
C SER A 176 3.19 14.13 -1.58
N LEU A 177 3.97 13.08 -1.37
CA LEU A 177 3.53 11.71 -1.59
C LEU A 177 2.73 11.23 -0.38
N ASP A 178 1.54 10.69 -0.63
CA ASP A 178 0.72 10.11 0.44
C ASP A 178 1.23 8.70 0.78
N PRO A 179 1.69 8.45 2.04
CA PRO A 179 2.19 7.15 2.46
C PRO A 179 1.18 5.99 2.30
N THR A 180 -0.12 6.30 2.23
CA THR A 180 -1.18 5.30 2.02
C THR A 180 -0.99 4.47 0.75
N TYR A 181 -0.35 5.07 -0.27
CA TYR A 181 -0.05 4.38 -1.52
C TYR A 181 1.23 3.54 -1.47
N PHE A 182 2.07 3.68 -0.46
CA PHE A 182 3.33 2.92 -0.37
C PHE A 182 3.05 1.45 -0.06
N GLU A 183 3.75 0.54 -0.77
CA GLU A 183 3.56 -0.89 -0.61
C GLU A 183 4.85 -1.58 -0.15
N THR A 184 5.79 -1.85 -1.06
CA THR A 184 7.00 -2.62 -0.73
C THR A 184 8.25 -1.83 -1.08
N PRO A 185 9.11 -1.54 -0.09
CA PRO A 185 10.39 -0.88 -0.32
C PRO A 185 11.49 -1.87 -0.71
N TYR A 186 12.38 -1.41 -1.60
CA TYR A 186 13.54 -2.14 -2.10
C TYR A 186 14.78 -1.24 -2.08
N ILE A 187 15.94 -1.79 -1.78
CA ILE A 187 17.20 -1.07 -1.88
C ILE A 187 17.70 -1.12 -3.32
N LEU A 188 18.05 0.03 -3.89
CA LEU A 188 18.73 0.16 -5.15
C LEU A 188 20.23 0.30 -4.91
N LEU A 189 21.03 -0.60 -5.43
CA LEU A 189 22.49 -0.50 -5.40
C LEU A 189 23.02 -0.25 -6.82
N PRO A 190 24.13 0.50 -6.99
CA PRO A 190 24.74 0.71 -8.28
C PRO A 190 25.26 -0.61 -8.87
N ASP A 191 25.21 -0.74 -10.19
CA ASP A 191 25.81 -1.83 -10.94
C ASP A 191 26.84 -1.29 -11.92
N ARG A 192 28.07 -1.05 -11.43
CA ARG A 192 29.16 -0.40 -12.18
C ARG A 192 28.81 1.01 -12.66
N SER A 193 28.10 1.75 -11.86
CA SER A 193 27.58 3.08 -12.17
C SER A 193 27.65 4.03 -10.98
N GLU A 194 28.67 3.87 -10.14
CA GLU A 194 28.83 4.55 -8.86
C GLU A 194 28.76 6.08 -9.00
N GLU A 195 29.38 6.64 -10.03
CA GLU A 195 29.39 8.10 -10.28
C GLU A 195 27.99 8.63 -10.62
N ALA A 196 27.30 7.98 -11.57
CA ALA A 196 25.95 8.39 -11.96
C ALA A 196 24.94 8.16 -10.84
N TYR A 197 25.12 7.09 -10.07
CA TYR A 197 24.31 6.80 -8.89
C TYR A 197 24.51 7.87 -7.81
N SER A 198 25.76 8.20 -7.47
CA SER A 198 26.11 9.23 -6.48
C SER A 198 25.56 10.61 -6.89
N LEU A 199 25.69 10.97 -8.16
CA LEU A 199 25.11 12.22 -8.68
C LEU A 199 23.60 12.24 -8.47
N LEU A 200 22.89 11.16 -8.79
CA LEU A 200 21.44 11.09 -8.63
C LEU A 200 21.02 11.18 -7.15
N VAL A 201 21.74 10.51 -6.23
CA VAL A 201 21.52 10.63 -4.79
C VAL A 201 21.67 12.07 -4.34
N THR A 202 22.78 12.72 -4.68
CA THR A 202 23.06 14.10 -4.26
C THR A 202 21.99 15.06 -4.75
N VAL A 203 21.65 15.02 -6.04
CA VAL A 203 20.67 15.94 -6.61
C VAL A 203 19.25 15.74 -6.02
N LEU A 204 18.83 14.50 -5.84
CA LEU A 204 17.52 14.22 -5.23
C LEU A 204 17.47 14.69 -3.77
N GLN A 205 18.56 14.53 -3.03
CA GLN A 205 18.67 14.98 -1.65
C GLN A 205 18.65 16.50 -1.53
N ASP A 206 19.47 17.19 -2.32
CA ASP A 206 19.59 18.65 -2.31
C ASP A 206 18.26 19.34 -2.68
N LEU A 207 17.54 18.76 -3.63
CA LEU A 207 16.25 19.31 -4.08
C LEU A 207 15.04 18.82 -3.25
N GLY A 208 15.22 17.87 -2.33
CA GLY A 208 14.12 17.25 -1.56
C GLY A 208 13.09 16.56 -2.46
N ARG A 209 13.56 15.97 -3.57
CA ARG A 209 12.69 15.37 -4.58
C ARG A 209 12.76 13.85 -4.53
N ALA A 210 11.65 13.26 -4.99
CA ALA A 210 11.55 11.85 -5.34
C ALA A 210 11.23 11.71 -6.81
N ALA A 211 11.75 10.66 -7.43
CA ALA A 211 11.46 10.31 -8.81
C ALA A 211 10.26 9.35 -8.84
N VAL A 212 9.25 9.63 -9.66
CA VAL A 212 8.05 8.80 -9.83
C VAL A 212 8.05 8.23 -11.25
N GLY A 213 7.71 6.96 -11.37
CA GLY A 213 7.69 6.27 -12.65
C GLY A 213 7.11 4.86 -12.53
N THR A 214 7.51 3.97 -13.42
CA THR A 214 7.03 2.59 -13.48
C THR A 214 8.16 1.57 -13.56
N ILE A 215 7.90 0.35 -13.09
CA ILE A 215 8.77 -0.82 -13.22
C ILE A 215 7.93 -2.05 -13.52
N THR A 216 8.41 -2.92 -14.41
CA THR A 216 7.84 -4.25 -14.59
C THR A 216 8.62 -5.26 -13.75
N LEU A 217 7.96 -5.83 -12.75
CA LEU A 217 8.48 -6.92 -11.91
C LEU A 217 7.73 -8.21 -12.24
N ARG A 218 8.47 -9.21 -12.72
CA ARG A 218 7.91 -10.48 -13.19
C ARG A 218 6.90 -10.27 -14.33
N THR A 219 5.62 -10.22 -14.00
CA THR A 219 4.50 -10.16 -14.97
C THR A 219 3.57 -8.98 -14.75
N LYS A 220 3.87 -8.12 -13.79
CA LYS A 220 3.03 -6.96 -13.44
C LYS A 220 3.85 -5.67 -13.50
N GLU A 221 3.27 -4.63 -14.08
CA GLU A 221 3.79 -3.28 -14.00
C GLU A 221 3.31 -2.62 -12.69
N TYR A 222 4.23 -1.93 -12.03
CA TYR A 222 3.96 -1.22 -10.77
C TYR A 222 4.33 0.25 -10.93
N PRO A 223 3.50 1.18 -10.50
CA PRO A 223 3.93 2.53 -10.24
C PRO A 223 4.94 2.51 -9.08
N VAL A 224 5.99 3.31 -9.17
CA VAL A 224 7.07 3.34 -8.19
C VAL A 224 7.50 4.75 -7.85
N VAL A 225 8.05 4.89 -6.65
CA VAL A 225 8.79 6.07 -6.22
C VAL A 225 10.22 5.67 -5.87
N VAL A 226 11.19 6.45 -6.39
CA VAL A 226 12.59 6.33 -6.02
C VAL A 226 12.98 7.58 -5.24
N HIS A 227 13.50 7.40 -4.03
CA HIS A 227 13.88 8.49 -3.14
C HIS A 227 15.16 8.15 -2.39
N VAL A 228 15.78 9.17 -1.80
CA VAL A 228 16.97 8.99 -0.97
C VAL A 228 16.57 8.61 0.45
N TYR A 229 17.18 7.56 0.98
CA TYR A 229 17.05 7.14 2.36
C TYR A 229 18.42 6.70 2.91
N GLN A 230 18.85 7.31 4.02
CA GLN A 230 20.16 7.00 4.66
C GLN A 230 21.37 6.98 3.71
N GLY A 231 21.39 7.92 2.75
CA GLY A 231 22.49 8.04 1.79
C GLY A 231 22.45 7.06 0.62
N GLY A 232 21.41 6.27 0.47
CA GLY A 232 21.18 5.37 -0.67
C GLY A 232 19.84 5.63 -1.35
N LEU A 233 19.62 4.99 -2.50
CA LEU A 233 18.32 5.02 -3.19
C LEU A 233 17.44 3.86 -2.72
N VAL A 234 16.21 4.18 -2.41
CA VAL A 234 15.14 3.24 -2.14
C VAL A 234 14.08 3.37 -3.22
N LEU A 235 13.68 2.26 -3.80
CA LEU A 235 12.53 2.15 -4.67
C LEU A 235 11.38 1.55 -3.87
N THR A 236 10.25 2.24 -3.83
CA THR A 236 9.02 1.71 -3.20
C THR A 236 7.95 1.52 -4.27
N THR A 237 7.38 0.32 -4.37
CA THR A 237 6.19 0.11 -5.21
C THR A 237 5.00 0.84 -4.60
N LEU A 238 4.13 1.33 -5.47
CA LEU A 238 2.91 2.02 -5.06
C LEU A 238 1.69 1.18 -5.42
N ARG A 239 0.63 1.33 -4.63
CA ARG A 239 -0.70 0.82 -4.97
C ARG A 239 -1.32 1.68 -6.06
N HIS A 240 -2.15 1.07 -6.90
CA HIS A 240 -2.99 1.84 -7.82
C HIS A 240 -4.07 2.61 -7.05
N ALA A 241 -4.54 3.73 -7.62
CA ALA A 241 -5.50 4.60 -6.94
C ALA A 241 -6.84 3.92 -6.63
N ASP A 242 -7.23 2.92 -7.42
CA ASP A 242 -8.43 2.09 -7.27
C ASP A 242 -8.29 0.98 -6.22
N GLU A 243 -7.06 0.65 -5.81
CA GLU A 243 -6.80 -0.31 -4.72
C GLU A 243 -6.97 0.33 -3.33
N VAL A 244 -7.03 1.67 -3.23
CA VAL A 244 -7.08 2.41 -1.95
C VAL A 244 -8.45 3.02 -1.72
N THR A 245 -9.15 2.56 -0.68
CA THR A 245 -10.40 3.17 -0.24
C THR A 245 -10.11 4.36 0.67
N LEU A 246 -10.49 5.54 0.22
CA LEU A 246 -10.28 6.77 0.98
C LEU A 246 -11.33 6.94 2.08
N PRO A 247 -11.01 7.56 3.25
CA PRO A 247 -11.95 7.77 4.35
C PRO A 247 -13.25 8.48 3.93
N ARG A 248 -13.19 9.40 2.97
CA ARG A 248 -14.36 10.11 2.42
C ARG A 248 -15.41 9.21 1.76
N ALA A 249 -15.07 7.95 1.46
CA ALA A 249 -16.03 6.97 0.93
C ALA A 249 -16.99 6.43 2.00
N PHE A 250 -16.72 6.70 3.28
CA PHE A 250 -17.52 6.23 4.40
C PHE A 250 -18.42 7.34 4.93
N GLU A 251 -19.74 7.19 4.75
CA GLU A 251 -20.73 8.19 5.18
C GLU A 251 -20.70 8.47 6.69
N GLN A 252 -20.35 7.48 7.49
CA GLN A 252 -20.23 7.59 8.95
C GLN A 252 -19.26 8.68 9.38
N LEU A 253 -18.21 8.95 8.60
CA LEU A 253 -17.22 9.99 8.90
C LEU A 253 -17.73 11.40 8.61
N ASN A 254 -18.78 11.54 7.80
CA ASN A 254 -19.38 12.84 7.45
C ASN A 254 -20.35 13.36 8.52
N SER A 255 -20.77 12.50 9.45
CA SER A 255 -21.78 12.80 10.48
C SER A 255 -21.26 12.64 11.91
N LEU A 256 -19.94 12.78 12.11
CA LEU A 256 -19.37 12.71 13.45
C LEU A 256 -19.84 13.86 14.33
N PRO A 257 -20.27 13.59 15.58
CA PRO A 257 -20.69 14.64 16.51
C PRO A 257 -19.50 15.51 16.91
N ALA A 258 -19.75 16.80 17.12
CA ALA A 258 -18.74 17.70 17.64
C ALA A 258 -18.42 17.33 19.11
N PRO A 259 -17.13 17.24 19.49
CA PRO A 259 -16.74 16.91 20.86
C PRO A 259 -17.04 18.09 21.81
N LYS A 260 -17.29 17.79 23.08
CA LYS A 260 -17.48 18.81 24.11
C LYS A 260 -16.14 19.46 24.48
N GLU A 261 -16.17 20.74 24.84
CA GLU A 261 -14.95 21.51 25.12
C GLU A 261 -14.18 20.99 26.34
N SER A 262 -14.87 20.50 27.37
CA SER A 262 -14.28 19.86 28.54
C SER A 262 -13.54 18.56 28.19
N GLU A 263 -14.11 17.74 27.29
CA GLU A 263 -13.50 16.50 26.83
C GLU A 263 -12.26 16.79 25.95
N LEU A 264 -12.34 17.83 25.09
CA LEU A 264 -11.21 18.29 24.29
C LEU A 264 -10.02 18.74 25.14
N ALA A 265 -10.25 19.48 26.22
CA ALA A 265 -9.18 19.95 27.11
C ALA A 265 -8.44 18.78 27.77
N LEU A 266 -9.17 17.79 28.26
CA LEU A 266 -8.61 16.59 28.90
C LEU A 266 -7.86 15.73 27.88
N ALA A 267 -8.44 15.50 26.71
CA ALA A 267 -7.82 14.72 25.63
C ALA A 267 -6.51 15.38 25.13
N LYS A 268 -6.49 16.70 24.94
CA LYS A 268 -5.27 17.44 24.57
C LYS A 268 -4.17 17.28 25.63
N ARG A 269 -4.51 17.31 26.90
CA ARG A 269 -3.55 17.11 28.00
C ARG A 269 -2.93 15.72 27.94
N ILE A 270 -3.75 14.67 27.81
CA ILE A 270 -3.27 13.28 27.70
C ILE A 270 -2.33 13.13 26.50
N ILE A 271 -2.73 13.63 25.31
CA ILE A 271 -1.90 13.55 24.12
C ILE A 271 -0.56 14.27 24.32
N THR A 272 -0.57 15.44 24.96
CA THR A 272 0.66 16.21 25.22
C THR A 272 1.59 15.48 26.21
N GLU A 273 1.04 14.89 27.27
CA GLU A 273 1.81 14.14 28.29
C GLU A 273 2.38 12.81 27.71
N LEU A 274 1.70 12.20 26.74
CA LEU A 274 2.14 10.98 26.05
C LEU A 274 2.95 11.25 24.77
N SER A 275 3.14 12.53 24.41
CA SER A 275 3.93 12.86 23.23
C SER A 275 5.42 12.68 23.52
N GLY A 276 6.11 12.00 22.63
CA GLY A 276 7.55 11.71 22.76
C GLY A 276 8.16 11.32 21.40
N ASP A 277 9.42 10.97 21.43
CA ASP A 277 10.12 10.47 20.25
C ASP A 277 9.65 9.06 19.89
N PHE A 278 9.55 8.79 18.59
CA PHE A 278 9.16 7.48 18.10
C PHE A 278 10.39 6.62 17.84
N SER A 279 10.43 5.44 18.49
CA SER A 279 11.38 4.36 18.16
C SER A 279 10.61 3.08 17.88
N LEU A 280 10.91 2.43 16.76
CA LEU A 280 10.28 1.15 16.41
C LEU A 280 10.72 0.03 17.37
N THR A 281 11.86 0.15 18.03
CA THR A 281 12.36 -0.80 19.02
C THR A 281 11.47 -0.92 20.26
N ASP A 282 10.66 0.11 20.55
CA ASP A 282 9.73 0.12 21.68
C ASP A 282 8.49 -0.77 21.45
N TYR A 283 8.35 -1.28 20.20
CA TYR A 283 7.22 -2.12 19.79
C TYR A 283 7.70 -3.50 19.31
N PRO A 284 8.21 -4.35 20.22
CA PRO A 284 8.65 -5.71 19.86
C PRO A 284 7.47 -6.57 19.44
N ASP A 285 7.75 -7.58 18.58
CA ASP A 285 6.75 -8.58 18.20
C ASP A 285 6.52 -9.57 19.36
N ARG A 286 5.58 -9.25 20.23
CA ARG A 286 5.22 -10.05 21.41
C ARG A 286 4.73 -11.45 21.04
N TYR A 287 4.10 -11.59 19.86
CA TYR A 287 3.67 -12.92 19.40
C TYR A 287 4.87 -13.79 19.03
N GLN A 288 5.86 -13.22 18.35
CA GLN A 288 7.10 -13.92 18.00
C GLN A 288 7.85 -14.36 19.24
N GLU A 289 7.97 -13.48 20.26
CA GLU A 289 8.59 -13.82 21.54
C GLU A 289 7.83 -14.94 22.27
N ALA A 290 6.50 -14.84 22.33
CA ALA A 290 5.66 -15.86 22.97
C ALA A 290 5.76 -17.22 22.25
N VAL A 291 5.80 -17.24 20.92
CA VAL A 291 5.96 -18.47 20.13
C VAL A 291 7.35 -19.08 20.36
N MET A 292 8.41 -18.27 20.41
CA MET A 292 9.77 -18.77 20.74
C MET A 292 9.80 -19.40 22.12
N GLY A 293 9.28 -18.74 23.15
CA GLY A 293 9.18 -19.28 24.50
C GLY A 293 8.35 -20.56 24.56
N LEU A 294 7.28 -20.66 23.75
CA LEU A 294 6.48 -21.86 23.63
C LEU A 294 7.26 -23.05 23.01
N ILE A 295 8.06 -22.77 21.98
CA ILE A 295 8.91 -23.76 21.33
C ILE A 295 9.95 -24.27 22.34
N GLU A 296 10.61 -23.37 23.09
CA GLU A 296 11.60 -23.73 24.12
C GLU A 296 10.99 -24.60 25.22
N LYS A 297 9.83 -24.23 25.77
CA LYS A 297 9.10 -25.04 26.76
C LYS A 297 8.72 -26.41 26.23
N LYS A 298 8.28 -26.50 24.98
CA LYS A 298 7.97 -27.79 24.34
C LYS A 298 9.21 -28.66 24.15
N LEU A 299 10.34 -28.09 23.77
CA LEU A 299 11.60 -28.79 23.66
C LEU A 299 12.10 -29.29 25.03
N ALA A 300 11.85 -28.53 26.10
CA ALA A 300 12.13 -28.92 27.47
C ALA A 300 11.13 -29.95 28.04
N GLY A 301 10.04 -30.30 27.33
CA GLY A 301 9.02 -31.24 27.78
C GLY A 301 8.03 -30.68 28.82
N GLU A 302 7.97 -29.37 28.97
CA GLU A 302 7.06 -28.71 29.93
C GLU A 302 5.62 -28.71 29.46
N LYS A 303 4.66 -28.80 30.40
CA LYS A 303 3.22 -28.66 30.12
C LYS A 303 2.86 -27.18 29.97
N ILE A 304 2.11 -26.85 28.91
CA ILE A 304 1.63 -25.52 28.62
C ILE A 304 0.27 -25.34 29.24
N VAL A 305 0.12 -24.32 30.11
CA VAL A 305 -1.15 -23.89 30.68
C VAL A 305 -1.53 -22.54 30.01
N ARG A 306 -2.73 -22.44 29.51
CA ARG A 306 -3.27 -21.21 28.92
C ARG A 306 -3.89 -20.38 30.04
N GLU A 307 -3.43 -19.13 30.22
CA GLU A 307 -4.13 -18.12 30.99
C GLU A 307 -5.22 -17.48 30.09
N GLU A 308 -6.46 -17.47 30.56
CA GLU A 308 -7.53 -16.79 29.85
C GLU A 308 -7.47 -15.29 30.19
N PRO A 309 -7.50 -14.41 29.17
CA PRO A 309 -7.56 -12.98 29.42
C PRO A 309 -8.91 -12.60 30.01
N HIS A 310 -8.88 -11.82 31.11
CA HIS A 310 -10.08 -11.23 31.66
C HIS A 310 -10.50 -10.02 30.80
N PRO A 311 -11.77 -9.95 30.33
CA PRO A 311 -12.26 -8.79 29.59
C PRO A 311 -12.34 -7.57 30.54
N GLU A 312 -11.78 -6.46 30.12
CA GLU A 312 -11.94 -5.17 30.80
C GLU A 312 -13.35 -4.62 30.50
N GLU A 313 -14.04 -4.13 31.53
CA GLU A 313 -15.35 -3.49 31.36
C GLU A 313 -15.21 -2.13 30.66
N ALA A 314 -16.13 -1.84 29.75
CA ALA A 314 -16.19 -0.56 29.05
C ALA A 314 -16.62 0.55 30.02
N LYS A 315 -15.75 1.56 30.24
CA LYS A 315 -16.01 2.72 31.10
C LYS A 315 -16.58 3.88 30.30
N GLU A 316 -17.34 4.76 30.96
CA GLU A 316 -17.79 5.99 30.34
C GLU A 316 -16.61 6.90 29.96
N LEU A 317 -16.67 7.56 28.80
CA LEU A 317 -15.54 8.32 28.22
C LEU A 317 -14.92 9.33 29.20
N MET A 318 -15.74 10.10 29.90
CA MET A 318 -15.24 11.13 30.84
C MET A 318 -14.50 10.51 32.00
N GLN A 319 -14.99 9.41 32.56
CA GLN A 319 -14.37 8.68 33.65
C GLN A 319 -13.04 8.07 33.19
N ALA A 320 -12.99 7.47 32.02
CA ALA A 320 -11.78 6.90 31.44
C ALA A 320 -10.69 7.96 31.20
N LEU A 321 -11.05 9.15 30.71
CA LEU A 321 -10.12 10.28 30.56
C LEU A 321 -9.54 10.76 31.89
N GLN A 322 -10.37 10.89 32.94
CA GLN A 322 -9.92 11.31 34.27
C GLN A 322 -9.00 10.29 34.92
N GLU A 323 -9.34 9.01 34.87
CA GLU A 323 -8.51 7.93 35.40
C GLU A 323 -7.15 7.84 34.71
N THR A 324 -7.14 8.03 33.38
CA THR A 324 -5.89 8.04 32.57
C THR A 324 -4.96 9.17 33.03
N ILE A 325 -5.49 10.38 33.24
CA ILE A 325 -4.70 11.52 33.74
C ILE A 325 -4.17 11.25 35.13
N ALA A 326 -4.98 10.70 36.06
CA ALA A 326 -4.54 10.35 37.38
C ALA A 326 -3.39 9.33 37.40
N THR A 327 -3.44 8.34 36.47
CA THR A 327 -2.40 7.32 36.32
C THR A 327 -1.10 7.91 35.76
N LEU A 328 -1.18 8.88 34.84
CA LEU A 328 -0.02 9.56 34.25
C LEU A 328 0.65 10.51 35.26
N ALA A 329 -0.12 11.20 36.13
CA ALA A 329 0.40 12.08 37.14
C ALA A 329 1.09 11.35 38.32
N GLY A 330 0.91 10.05 38.48
CA GLY A 330 1.54 9.19 39.48
C GLY A 330 2.83 8.50 39.05
N LYS A 331 3.25 8.68 37.77
CA LYS A 331 4.53 8.23 37.25
C LYS A 331 5.51 9.39 37.14
#